data_eb2d1823c242f46b5009e3c78e2879fb
#
_entry.id   eb2d1823c242f46b5009e3c78e2879fb
#
_cell.length_a   1.000
_cell.length_b   1.000
_cell.length_c   1.000
_cell.angle_alpha   90.00
_cell.angle_beta   90.00
_cell.angle_gamma   90.00
#
_symmetry.space_group_name_H-M   'P 1'
#
loop_
_entity.id
_entity.type
_entity.pdbx_description
1 polymer ?
#
loop_
_entity_poly.entity_id
_entity_poly.type
_entity_poly.pdbx_seq_one_letter_code
_entity_poly.pdbx_strand_id
1 'polypeptide(L)'
;LEECGFIRKYNNFLKGENEAFYQLIDPFTLFSIRFIKNKKFDSWNEYINSPGYNSWRGSAFELVCLNHINQIKSTLGISGIETNEFAWKSSNAEKGAQIDLVISRKDGVINICEMKYTNEEYSLDAEEHEKIMNRLSQFQKETGTKDAIHITLICGNGYKQSKYSGSVQNVIIGDDLFDN
;
A
#
# COMPACT_ATOMS: atom_id res chain seq x y z
N LEU A 1 16.39 5.67 -15.38
CA LEU A 1 16.11 5.76 -13.93
C LEU A 1 15.36 4.53 -13.42
N GLU A 2 14.45 3.95 -14.23
CA GLU A 2 13.74 2.72 -13.88
C GLU A 2 14.71 1.54 -13.79
N GLU A 3 15.53 1.31 -14.81
CA GLU A 3 16.57 0.26 -14.85
C GLU A 3 17.61 0.39 -13.73
N CYS A 4 17.80 1.60 -13.21
CA CYS A 4 18.72 1.88 -12.10
C CYS A 4 18.04 1.78 -10.72
N GLY A 5 16.77 1.41 -10.63
CA GLY A 5 16.05 1.27 -9.38
C GLY A 5 15.70 2.57 -8.64
N PHE A 6 15.78 3.73 -9.31
CA PHE A 6 15.40 5.01 -8.69
C PHE A 6 13.91 5.29 -8.77
N ILE A 7 13.27 4.86 -9.86
CA ILE A 7 11.84 5.03 -10.06
C ILE A 7 11.20 3.70 -10.47
N ARG A 8 9.92 3.56 -10.16
CA ARG A 8 9.07 2.47 -10.62
C ARG A 8 7.92 3.02 -11.43
N LYS A 9 7.63 2.37 -12.55
CA LYS A 9 6.46 2.63 -13.38
C LYS A 9 5.31 1.73 -12.94
N TYR A 10 4.14 2.30 -12.73
CA TYR A 10 2.90 1.58 -12.48
C TYR A 10 1.91 1.85 -13.59
N ASN A 11 1.23 0.81 -14.04
CA ASN A 11 0.08 0.97 -14.90
C ASN A 11 -1.16 1.28 -14.05
N ASN A 12 -2.06 2.12 -14.59
CA ASN A 12 -3.34 2.35 -13.96
C ASN A 12 -4.26 1.16 -14.26
N PHE A 13 -4.96 0.65 -13.24
CA PHE A 13 -6.02 -0.33 -13.44
C PHE A 13 -7.10 0.27 -14.36
N LEU A 14 -7.34 -0.30 -15.54
CA LEU A 14 -8.27 0.10 -16.59
C LEU A 14 -7.78 1.09 -17.67
N LYS A 15 -6.64 1.76 -17.56
CA LYS A 15 -6.29 2.83 -18.50
C LYS A 15 -5.12 2.54 -19.45
N GLY A 16 -4.59 1.32 -19.41
CA GLY A 16 -3.52 0.88 -20.31
C GLY A 16 -2.19 1.63 -20.12
N GLU A 17 -1.26 1.44 -21.05
CA GLU A 17 0.11 1.97 -20.95
C GLU A 17 0.22 3.49 -21.06
N ASN A 18 -0.80 4.17 -21.53
CA ASN A 18 -0.77 5.61 -21.81
C ASN A 18 -0.93 6.49 -20.56
N GLU A 19 -1.36 5.93 -19.42
CA GLU A 19 -1.47 6.63 -18.14
C GLU A 19 -0.64 5.91 -17.06
N ALA A 20 0.66 5.84 -17.26
CA ALA A 20 1.56 5.28 -16.26
C ALA A 20 1.88 6.31 -15.17
N PHE A 21 1.88 5.83 -13.93
CA PHE A 21 2.40 6.58 -12.79
C PHE A 21 3.87 6.24 -12.58
N TYR A 22 4.66 7.25 -12.24
CA TYR A 22 6.06 7.07 -11.86
C TYR A 22 6.22 7.43 -10.39
N GLN A 23 6.82 6.54 -9.64
CA GLN A 23 7.12 6.73 -8.22
C GLN A 23 8.62 6.67 -7.99
N LEU A 24 9.15 7.64 -7.25
CA LEU A 24 10.52 7.58 -6.74
C LEU A 24 10.57 6.53 -5.62
N ILE A 25 11.38 5.50 -5.79
CA ILE A 25 11.45 4.34 -4.89
C ILE A 25 12.79 4.19 -4.16
N ASP A 26 13.82 4.96 -4.54
CA ASP A 26 15.10 4.92 -3.84
C ASP A 26 14.96 5.54 -2.43
N PRO A 27 15.11 4.73 -1.35
CA PRO A 27 14.89 5.21 0.02
C PRO A 27 15.86 6.30 0.44
N PHE A 28 17.10 6.25 -0.05
CA PHE A 28 18.11 7.27 0.29
C PHE A 28 17.79 8.62 -0.37
N THR A 29 17.40 8.61 -1.63
CA THR A 29 17.00 9.84 -2.33
C THR A 29 15.78 10.47 -1.67
N LEU A 30 14.77 9.67 -1.32
CA LEU A 30 13.58 10.14 -0.60
C LEU A 30 13.94 10.74 0.77
N PHE A 31 14.79 10.05 1.53
CA PHE A 31 15.29 10.53 2.81
C PHE A 31 16.06 11.84 2.64
N SER A 32 16.99 11.90 1.67
CA SER A 32 17.80 13.07 1.40
C SER A 32 16.97 14.30 1.02
N ILE A 33 15.99 14.12 0.12
CA ILE A 33 15.08 15.20 -0.28
C ILE A 33 14.25 15.68 0.91
N ARG A 34 13.73 14.76 1.71
CA ARG A 34 12.83 15.07 2.81
C ARG A 34 13.55 15.76 3.97
N PHE A 35 14.73 15.26 4.33
CA PHE A 35 15.39 15.61 5.58
C PHE A 35 16.69 16.40 5.42
N ILE A 36 17.54 16.00 4.48
CA ILE A 36 18.87 16.62 4.34
C ILE A 36 18.76 17.97 3.62
N LYS A 37 18.05 18.01 2.49
CA LYS A 37 17.93 19.25 1.70
C LYS A 37 17.13 20.35 2.41
N ASN A 38 16.13 19.97 3.16
CA ASN A 38 15.19 20.94 3.73
C ASN A 38 15.58 21.46 5.12
N LYS A 39 16.61 20.88 5.78
CA LYS A 39 17.12 21.27 7.11
C LYS A 39 16.05 21.79 8.08
N LYS A 40 14.97 21.00 8.25
CA LYS A 40 13.79 21.42 9.02
C LYS A 40 13.88 21.17 10.53
N PHE A 41 15.04 20.70 11.02
CA PHE A 41 15.23 20.37 12.43
C PHE A 41 16.71 20.49 12.79
N ASP A 42 16.99 20.89 14.02
CA ASP A 42 18.33 21.08 14.53
C ASP A 42 18.95 19.75 15.01
N SER A 43 18.12 18.80 15.42
CA SER A 43 18.57 17.48 15.83
C SER A 43 17.67 16.35 15.33
N TRP A 44 18.27 15.17 15.07
CA TRP A 44 17.53 13.98 14.70
C TRP A 44 16.54 13.54 15.81
N ASN A 45 16.94 13.66 17.08
CA ASN A 45 16.11 13.27 18.22
C ASN A 45 14.80 14.08 18.34
N GLU A 46 14.82 15.34 17.95
CA GLU A 46 13.60 16.15 17.88
C GLU A 46 12.69 15.67 16.76
N TYR A 47 13.30 15.31 15.63
CA TYR A 47 12.55 14.95 14.46
C TYR A 47 11.82 13.60 14.57
N ILE A 48 12.46 12.56 15.16
CA ILE A 48 11.86 11.21 15.27
C ILE A 48 10.57 11.17 16.07
N ASN A 49 10.30 12.21 16.88
CA ASN A 49 9.06 12.33 17.65
C ASN A 49 8.03 13.27 16.98
N SER A 50 8.33 13.76 15.77
CA SER A 50 7.46 14.71 15.08
C SER A 50 6.36 14.00 14.25
N PRO A 51 5.20 14.67 14.03
CA PRO A 51 4.18 14.18 13.10
C PRO A 51 4.72 13.97 11.68
N GLY A 52 5.70 14.77 11.26
CA GLY A 52 6.35 14.66 9.97
C GLY A 52 7.12 13.34 9.80
N TYR A 53 7.78 12.87 10.86
CA TYR A 53 8.45 11.56 10.87
C TYR A 53 7.44 10.41 10.83
N ASN A 54 6.35 10.51 11.57
CA ASN A 54 5.30 9.49 11.54
C ASN A 54 4.69 9.34 10.13
N SER A 55 4.40 10.46 9.48
CA SER A 55 3.93 10.45 8.08
C SER A 55 4.95 9.85 7.13
N TRP A 56 6.25 10.16 7.32
CA TRP A 56 7.30 9.58 6.50
C TRP A 56 7.45 8.07 6.67
N ARG A 57 7.36 7.57 7.90
CA ARG A 57 7.43 6.13 8.17
C ARG A 57 6.32 5.35 7.46
N GLY A 58 5.10 5.90 7.45
CA GLY A 58 3.99 5.32 6.69
C GLY A 58 4.35 5.16 5.21
N SER A 59 4.76 6.26 4.56
CA SER A 59 5.15 6.23 3.15
C SER A 59 6.39 5.36 2.88
N ALA A 60 7.34 5.30 3.82
CA ALA A 60 8.50 4.42 3.69
C ALA A 60 8.09 2.93 3.78
N PHE A 61 7.15 2.60 4.65
CA PHE A 61 6.61 1.24 4.76
C PHE A 61 5.84 0.82 3.50
N GLU A 62 5.05 1.71 2.90
CA GLU A 62 4.41 1.46 1.60
C GLU A 62 5.45 1.07 0.54
N LEU A 63 6.59 1.78 0.49
CA LEU A 63 7.68 1.42 -0.44
C LEU A 63 8.31 0.07 -0.12
N VAL A 64 8.48 -0.28 1.16
CA VAL A 64 8.95 -1.61 1.57
C VAL A 64 7.99 -2.68 1.05
N CYS A 65 6.69 -2.53 1.28
CA CYS A 65 5.68 -3.47 0.79
C CYS A 65 5.73 -3.62 -0.74
N LEU A 66 5.81 -2.51 -1.46
CA LEU A 66 5.86 -2.51 -2.93
C LEU A 66 7.16 -3.12 -3.48
N ASN A 67 8.25 -3.12 -2.72
CA ASN A 67 9.49 -3.82 -3.09
C ASN A 67 9.44 -5.32 -2.77
N HIS A 68 8.48 -5.78 -1.96
CA HIS A 68 8.33 -7.16 -1.51
C HIS A 68 7.03 -7.82 -2.00
N ILE A 69 6.56 -7.44 -3.20
CA ILE A 69 5.32 -7.99 -3.78
C ILE A 69 5.38 -9.52 -3.92
N ASN A 70 6.55 -10.10 -4.22
CA ASN A 70 6.71 -11.54 -4.31
C ASN A 70 6.50 -12.24 -2.96
N GLN A 71 6.98 -11.65 -1.87
CA GLN A 71 6.77 -12.17 -0.51
C GLN A 71 5.29 -12.02 -0.11
N ILE A 72 4.66 -10.88 -0.42
CA ILE A 72 3.21 -10.71 -0.26
C ILE A 72 2.44 -11.81 -0.96
N LYS A 73 2.76 -12.11 -2.23
CA LYS A 73 2.11 -13.20 -2.98
C LYS A 73 2.39 -14.58 -2.38
N SER A 74 3.58 -14.80 -1.86
CA SER A 74 3.94 -16.04 -1.16
C SER A 74 3.11 -16.23 0.10
N THR A 75 3.03 -15.23 0.95
CA THR A 75 2.23 -15.26 2.19
C THR A 75 0.74 -15.44 1.91
N LEU A 76 0.23 -14.85 0.82
CA LEU A 76 -1.14 -15.07 0.34
C LEU A 76 -1.38 -16.47 -0.25
N GLY A 77 -0.34 -17.26 -0.47
CA GLY A 77 -0.43 -18.57 -1.11
C GLY A 77 -0.79 -18.51 -2.60
N ILE A 78 -0.47 -17.41 -3.28
CA ILE A 78 -0.86 -17.16 -4.68
C ILE A 78 0.32 -17.13 -5.66
N SER A 79 1.51 -17.54 -5.25
CA SER A 79 2.71 -17.53 -6.11
C SER A 79 2.56 -18.36 -7.40
N GLY A 80 1.67 -19.35 -7.40
CA GLY A 80 1.37 -20.17 -8.58
C GLY A 80 0.25 -19.63 -9.46
N ILE A 81 -0.35 -18.48 -9.13
CA ILE A 81 -1.44 -17.86 -9.86
C ILE A 81 -0.87 -16.70 -10.68
N GLU A 82 -1.24 -16.61 -11.95
CA GLU A 82 -0.91 -15.42 -12.76
C GLU A 82 -1.59 -14.18 -12.19
N THR A 83 -0.80 -13.15 -11.92
CA THR A 83 -1.27 -11.89 -11.32
C THR A 83 -0.76 -10.69 -12.09
N ASN A 84 -1.52 -9.60 -12.00
CA ASN A 84 -1.07 -8.28 -12.42
C ASN A 84 -1.21 -7.30 -11.25
N GLU A 85 -0.20 -6.49 -11.05
CA GLU A 85 -0.13 -5.50 -9.97
C GLU A 85 -0.36 -4.09 -10.53
N PHE A 86 -1.24 -3.35 -9.88
CA PHE A 86 -1.64 -2.01 -10.28
C PHE A 86 -1.70 -1.09 -9.07
N ALA A 87 -1.58 0.21 -9.33
CA ALA A 87 -2.15 1.24 -8.46
C ALA A 87 -3.51 1.66 -9.03
N TRP A 88 -4.43 2.09 -8.18
CA TRP A 88 -5.69 2.64 -8.63
C TRP A 88 -5.96 3.99 -7.98
N LYS A 89 -6.47 4.91 -8.79
CA LYS A 89 -6.91 6.22 -8.34
C LYS A 89 -8.26 6.54 -8.96
N SER A 90 -9.21 6.95 -8.12
CA SER A 90 -10.52 7.37 -8.57
C SER A 90 -10.44 8.52 -9.56
N SER A 91 -11.24 8.45 -10.61
CA SER A 91 -11.44 9.54 -11.57
C SER A 91 -12.43 10.60 -11.06
N ASN A 92 -13.16 10.31 -9.97
CA ASN A 92 -14.10 11.25 -9.38
C ASN A 92 -13.38 12.20 -8.42
N ALA A 93 -13.22 13.47 -8.83
CA ALA A 93 -12.47 14.48 -8.10
C ALA A 93 -13.10 14.88 -6.75
N GLU A 94 -14.40 14.63 -6.53
CA GLU A 94 -15.09 15.07 -5.30
C GLU A 94 -14.73 14.25 -4.05
N LYS A 95 -14.30 13.00 -4.20
CA LYS A 95 -13.98 12.10 -3.07
C LYS A 95 -12.67 11.34 -3.24
N GLY A 96 -11.70 11.89 -3.93
CA GLY A 96 -10.44 11.24 -4.28
C GLY A 96 -10.10 9.99 -3.46
N ALA A 97 -10.25 8.80 -4.06
CA ALA A 97 -9.85 7.55 -3.45
C ALA A 97 -8.64 7.00 -4.20
N GLN A 98 -7.69 6.45 -3.45
CA GLN A 98 -6.48 5.83 -4.00
C GLN A 98 -6.22 4.51 -3.30
N ILE A 99 -5.74 3.53 -4.06
CA ILE A 99 -5.26 2.24 -3.58
C ILE A 99 -3.86 2.06 -4.16
N ASP A 100 -2.88 1.90 -3.30
CA ASP A 100 -1.48 1.89 -3.71
C ASP A 100 -1.06 0.54 -4.30
N LEU A 101 -1.72 -0.54 -3.90
CA LEU A 101 -1.50 -1.87 -4.46
C LEU A 101 -2.82 -2.62 -4.62
N VAL A 102 -3.10 -2.98 -5.87
CA VAL A 102 -4.17 -3.90 -6.28
C VAL A 102 -3.52 -5.09 -6.96
N ILE A 103 -3.77 -6.30 -6.48
CA ILE A 103 -3.31 -7.55 -7.11
C ILE A 103 -4.53 -8.21 -7.76
N SER A 104 -4.61 -8.12 -9.08
CA SER A 104 -5.62 -8.79 -9.87
C SER A 104 -5.14 -10.20 -10.24
N ARG A 105 -5.94 -11.20 -9.95
CA ARG A 105 -5.60 -12.61 -10.10
C ARG A 105 -6.43 -13.25 -11.21
N LYS A 106 -5.84 -14.18 -11.94
CA LYS A 106 -6.54 -14.91 -13.01
C LYS A 106 -7.58 -15.92 -12.52
N ASP A 107 -7.63 -16.18 -11.22
CA ASP A 107 -8.64 -17.04 -10.58
C ASP A 107 -9.91 -16.28 -10.16
N GLY A 108 -10.09 -15.04 -10.61
CA GLY A 108 -11.29 -14.23 -10.38
C GLY A 108 -11.34 -13.55 -9.02
N VAL A 109 -10.17 -13.30 -8.40
CA VAL A 109 -10.05 -12.57 -7.15
C VAL A 109 -9.17 -11.32 -7.35
N ILE A 110 -9.54 -10.25 -6.69
CA ILE A 110 -8.75 -9.01 -6.60
C ILE A 110 -8.40 -8.77 -5.13
N ASN A 111 -7.11 -8.75 -4.79
CA ASN A 111 -6.67 -8.30 -3.47
C ASN A 111 -6.46 -6.78 -3.49
N ILE A 112 -7.19 -6.07 -2.63
CA ILE A 112 -6.97 -4.65 -2.34
C ILE A 112 -6.11 -4.59 -1.08
N CYS A 113 -4.87 -4.11 -1.24
CA CYS A 113 -3.90 -4.07 -0.17
C CYS A 113 -3.89 -2.70 0.50
N GLU A 114 -4.12 -2.68 1.80
CA GLU A 114 -4.00 -1.50 2.66
C GLU A 114 -2.80 -1.67 3.58
N MET A 115 -1.85 -0.75 3.49
CA MET A 115 -0.58 -0.82 4.20
C MET A 115 -0.62 0.11 5.41
N LYS A 116 -0.27 -0.38 6.59
CA LYS A 116 -0.31 0.38 7.85
C LYS A 116 0.96 0.18 8.65
N TYR A 117 1.61 1.28 8.98
CA TYR A 117 2.75 1.30 9.88
C TYR A 117 2.40 2.05 11.16
N THR A 118 2.39 1.33 12.26
CA THR A 118 2.18 1.84 13.63
C THR A 118 3.34 1.40 14.52
N ASN A 119 3.54 2.06 15.67
CA ASN A 119 4.59 1.64 16.62
C ASN A 119 4.29 0.30 17.31
N GLU A 120 3.00 -0.02 17.41
CA GLU A 120 2.49 -1.23 18.03
C GLU A 120 1.64 -1.99 17.01
N GLU A 121 1.06 -3.12 17.42
CA GLU A 121 0.11 -3.86 16.61
C GLU A 121 -1.02 -2.94 16.11
N TYR A 122 -1.27 -2.98 14.82
CA TYR A 122 -2.37 -2.22 14.21
C TYR A 122 -3.72 -2.87 14.54
N SER A 123 -4.71 -2.06 14.87
CA SER A 123 -6.09 -2.52 15.07
C SER A 123 -7.04 -1.67 14.23
N LEU A 124 -7.87 -2.32 13.43
CA LEU A 124 -8.82 -1.64 12.55
C LEU A 124 -9.95 -1.00 13.37
N ASP A 125 -10.02 0.31 13.38
CA ASP A 125 -11.07 1.08 14.03
C ASP A 125 -12.25 1.40 13.09
N ALA A 126 -13.26 2.11 13.61
CA ALA A 126 -14.47 2.45 12.85
C ALA A 126 -14.19 3.38 11.68
N GLU A 127 -13.35 4.38 11.89
CA GLU A 127 -13.07 5.41 10.89
C GLU A 127 -12.28 4.83 9.71
N GLU A 128 -11.25 4.04 10.01
CA GLU A 128 -10.44 3.38 8.98
C GLU A 128 -11.22 2.30 8.24
N HIS A 129 -12.06 1.55 8.96
CA HIS A 129 -12.97 0.59 8.32
C HIS A 129 -13.91 1.29 7.31
N GLU A 130 -14.54 2.40 7.72
CA GLU A 130 -15.41 3.17 6.83
C GLU A 130 -14.66 3.69 5.58
N LYS A 131 -13.43 4.20 5.77
CA LYS A 131 -12.58 4.66 4.67
C LYS A 131 -12.25 3.52 3.69
N ILE A 132 -11.92 2.34 4.21
CA ILE A 132 -11.64 1.17 3.37
C ILE A 132 -12.88 0.77 2.59
N MET A 133 -14.04 0.65 3.25
CA MET A 133 -15.30 0.27 2.60
C MET A 133 -15.73 1.29 1.54
N ASN A 134 -15.54 2.58 1.79
CA ASN A 134 -15.82 3.62 0.80
C ASN A 134 -14.90 3.52 -0.43
N ARG A 135 -13.59 3.27 -0.24
CA ARG A 135 -12.65 3.04 -1.36
C ARG A 135 -13.03 1.81 -2.17
N LEU A 136 -13.40 0.74 -1.50
CA LEU A 136 -13.85 -0.51 -2.11
C LEU A 136 -15.09 -0.30 -2.99
N SER A 137 -16.09 0.39 -2.44
CA SER A 137 -17.32 0.73 -3.18
C SER A 137 -17.03 1.58 -4.42
N GLN A 138 -16.16 2.58 -4.30
CA GLN A 138 -15.74 3.40 -5.43
C GLN A 138 -14.98 2.60 -6.47
N PHE A 139 -14.01 1.77 -6.04
CA PHE A 139 -13.25 0.88 -6.92
C PHE A 139 -14.20 -0.03 -7.72
N GLN A 140 -15.12 -0.72 -7.05
CA GLN A 140 -16.07 -1.62 -7.68
C GLN A 140 -16.97 -0.89 -8.67
N LYS A 141 -17.47 0.28 -8.29
CA LYS A 141 -18.34 1.11 -9.15
C LYS A 141 -17.61 1.61 -10.40
N GLU A 142 -16.38 2.10 -10.26
CA GLU A 142 -15.63 2.69 -11.38
C GLU A 142 -15.03 1.62 -12.30
N THR A 143 -14.61 0.48 -11.76
CA THR A 143 -14.04 -0.62 -12.56
C THR A 143 -15.08 -1.52 -13.18
N GLY A 144 -16.26 -1.59 -12.59
CA GLY A 144 -17.31 -2.52 -13.03
C GLY A 144 -16.93 -4.00 -12.86
N THR A 145 -15.89 -4.29 -12.07
CA THR A 145 -15.41 -5.66 -11.89
C THR A 145 -16.46 -6.56 -11.28
N LYS A 146 -16.47 -7.82 -11.72
CA LYS A 146 -17.30 -8.90 -11.17
C LYS A 146 -16.49 -9.88 -10.32
N ASP A 147 -15.17 -9.70 -10.26
CA ASP A 147 -14.28 -10.53 -9.46
C ASP A 147 -14.55 -10.33 -7.97
N ALA A 148 -14.28 -11.36 -7.19
CA ALA A 148 -14.36 -11.26 -5.74
C ALA A 148 -13.26 -10.32 -5.21
N ILE A 149 -13.64 -9.36 -4.35
CA ILE A 149 -12.67 -8.43 -3.78
C ILE A 149 -12.32 -8.87 -2.36
N HIS A 150 -11.03 -9.07 -2.12
CA HIS A 150 -10.46 -9.41 -0.83
C HIS A 150 -9.69 -8.22 -0.26
N ILE A 151 -10.01 -7.80 0.95
CA ILE A 151 -9.24 -6.82 1.70
C ILE A 151 -8.05 -7.53 2.31
N THR A 152 -6.85 -7.04 2.00
CA THR A 152 -5.58 -7.51 2.54
C THR A 152 -4.94 -6.39 3.34
N LEU A 153 -4.83 -6.55 4.66
CA LEU A 153 -4.07 -5.63 5.51
C LEU A 153 -2.61 -6.05 5.56
N ILE A 154 -1.70 -5.10 5.40
CA ILE A 154 -0.26 -5.31 5.56
C ILE A 154 0.20 -4.39 6.69
N CYS A 155 0.54 -4.97 7.85
CA CYS A 155 0.80 -4.25 9.08
C CYS A 155 2.26 -4.39 9.51
N GLY A 156 2.96 -3.26 9.71
CA GLY A 156 4.41 -3.28 10.00
C GLY A 156 4.79 -4.06 11.27
N ASN A 157 4.06 -3.85 12.36
CA ASN A 157 4.38 -4.41 13.69
C ASN A 157 3.30 -5.37 14.22
N GLY A 158 2.55 -6.02 13.34
CA GLY A 158 1.51 -6.97 13.72
C GLY A 158 0.10 -6.41 13.65
N TYR A 159 -0.87 -7.28 13.89
CA TYR A 159 -2.30 -6.97 13.82
C TYR A 159 -3.07 -7.51 15.01
N LYS A 160 -3.79 -6.62 15.68
CA LYS A 160 -4.70 -6.95 16.77
C LYS A 160 -6.14 -6.98 16.28
N GLN A 161 -6.84 -8.06 16.55
CA GLN A 161 -8.24 -8.23 16.16
C GLN A 161 -9.16 -7.18 16.78
N SER A 162 -10.10 -6.68 16.01
CA SER A 162 -11.17 -5.76 16.42
C SER A 162 -12.52 -6.29 15.95
N LYS A 163 -13.58 -5.60 16.31
CA LYS A 163 -14.94 -5.93 15.83
C LYS A 163 -15.12 -5.79 14.30
N TYR A 164 -14.19 -5.11 13.64
CA TYR A 164 -14.21 -4.90 12.18
C TYR A 164 -13.33 -5.90 11.42
N SER A 165 -12.59 -6.76 12.12
CA SER A 165 -11.69 -7.73 11.47
C SER A 165 -12.40 -8.73 10.56
N GLY A 166 -13.70 -8.93 10.75
CA GLY A 166 -14.50 -9.81 9.88
C GLY A 166 -14.61 -9.35 8.42
N SER A 167 -14.29 -8.09 8.12
CA SER A 167 -14.23 -7.56 6.74
C SER A 167 -12.89 -7.80 6.07
N VAL A 168 -11.87 -8.24 6.80
CA VAL A 168 -10.51 -8.46 6.31
C VAL A 168 -10.32 -9.94 6.00
N GLN A 169 -9.96 -10.26 4.75
CA GLN A 169 -9.73 -11.64 4.33
C GLN A 169 -8.30 -12.10 4.60
N ASN A 170 -7.33 -11.20 4.51
CA ASN A 170 -5.93 -11.55 4.70
C ASN A 170 -5.23 -10.49 5.55
N VAL A 171 -4.33 -10.94 6.41
CA VAL A 171 -3.41 -10.10 7.17
C VAL A 171 -1.99 -10.59 6.90
N ILE A 172 -1.10 -9.67 6.61
CA ILE A 172 0.34 -9.87 6.41
C ILE A 172 1.03 -8.96 7.43
N ILE A 173 2.04 -9.45 8.09
CA ILE A 173 2.84 -8.66 9.04
C ILE A 173 4.21 -8.33 8.46
N GLY A 174 4.90 -7.37 9.06
CA GLY A 174 6.19 -6.90 8.56
C GLY A 174 7.22 -8.01 8.39
N ASP A 175 7.25 -8.99 9.29
CA ASP A 175 8.19 -10.11 9.26
C ASP A 175 7.95 -11.00 8.02
N ASP A 176 6.71 -11.21 7.61
CA ASP A 176 6.35 -12.00 6.41
C ASP A 176 6.97 -11.44 5.12
N LEU A 177 7.34 -10.16 5.10
CA LEU A 177 7.95 -9.51 3.93
C LEU A 177 9.42 -9.94 3.74
N PHE A 178 10.04 -10.55 4.76
CA PHE A 178 11.45 -10.94 4.76
C PHE A 178 11.65 -12.45 4.88
N ASP A 179 10.57 -13.22 5.02
CA ASP A 179 10.62 -14.67 4.95
C ASP A 179 10.86 -15.12 3.50
N ASN A 180 11.84 -16.04 3.33
CA ASN A 180 12.24 -16.61 2.03
C ASN A 180 11.45 -17.88 1.69
#